data_778d4f2d1ca7b5fcba92c2a86204ba9a
#
_entry.id   778d4f2d1ca7b5fcba92c2a86204ba9a
#
_cell.length_a   1.000
_cell.length_b   1.000
_cell.length_c   1.000
_cell.angle_alpha   90.00
_cell.angle_beta   90.00
_cell.angle_gamma   90.00
#
_symmetry.space_group_name_H-M   'P 1'
#
loop_
_entity.id
_entity.type
_entity.pdbx_description
1 polymer ?
#
loop_
_entity_poly.entity_id
_entity_poly.type
_entity_poly.pdbx_seq_one_letter_code
_entity_poly.pdbx_strand_id
1 'polypeptide(L)'
;MLKVNHIKKSFKQNTVLEDINLEINKGECLYIHGKNGCGKSTLFKIICDIIQTDSGTIEKKPDTYIGALIENPGFIENESLRFNLEFLASINHHYNEERIRELCHMYSLDYDCSSTLKNYSVGMRQKAGIIQAVMEDQNLIFFDEPTRGLDEESIVIFENMVNTLVEGGKSIVIASHDCLPHVHYTHTYLLEEGKLKSEDY
;
A
#
# COMPACT_ATOMS: atom_id res chain seq x y z
N MET A 1 6.36 -1.23 -15.72
CA MET A 1 5.03 -1.23 -15.11
C MET A 1 4.57 0.20 -14.82
N LEU A 2 5.33 0.99 -14.07
CA LEU A 2 5.01 2.38 -13.76
C LEU A 2 6.28 3.23 -13.79
N LYS A 3 6.18 4.47 -14.32
CA LYS A 3 7.28 5.42 -14.34
C LYS A 3 6.82 6.80 -13.86
N VAL A 4 7.54 7.35 -12.93
CA VAL A 4 7.34 8.68 -12.33
C VAL A 4 8.47 9.58 -12.79
N ASN A 5 8.16 10.69 -13.44
CA ASN A 5 9.15 11.60 -14.00
C ASN A 5 8.94 13.01 -13.44
N HIS A 6 9.95 13.53 -12.76
CA HIS A 6 10.05 14.92 -12.30
C HIS A 6 8.83 15.43 -11.51
N ILE A 7 8.24 14.56 -10.65
CA ILE A 7 7.07 14.92 -9.85
C ILE A 7 7.44 15.98 -8.81
N LYS A 8 6.63 17.06 -8.83
CA LYS A 8 6.70 18.13 -7.83
C LYS A 8 5.34 18.32 -7.19
N LYS A 9 5.34 18.53 -5.86
CA LYS A 9 4.15 18.83 -5.09
C LYS A 9 4.42 19.77 -3.95
N SER A 10 3.60 20.83 -3.89
CA SER A 10 3.61 21.80 -2.79
C SER A 10 2.20 21.93 -2.19
N PHE A 11 2.15 22.19 -0.91
CA PHE A 11 0.93 22.56 -0.22
C PHE A 11 1.10 23.97 0.34
N LYS A 12 0.35 24.92 -0.18
CA LYS A 12 0.52 26.36 0.11
C LYS A 12 1.95 26.78 -0.24
N GLN A 13 2.75 27.16 0.76
CA GLN A 13 4.14 27.61 0.59
C GLN A 13 5.19 26.52 0.92
N ASN A 14 4.74 25.32 1.27
CA ASN A 14 5.63 24.22 1.65
C ASN A 14 5.77 23.21 0.50
N THR A 15 6.97 23.10 -0.08
CA THR A 15 7.28 22.06 -1.08
C THR A 15 7.54 20.75 -0.34
N VAL A 16 6.74 19.72 -0.66
CA VAL A 16 6.80 18.38 -0.05
C VAL A 16 7.57 17.42 -0.95
N LEU A 17 7.35 17.51 -2.27
CA LEU A 17 8.09 16.75 -3.28
C LEU A 17 8.68 17.76 -4.28
N GLU A 18 9.98 17.67 -4.57
CA GLU A 18 10.67 18.66 -5.40
C GLU A 18 11.02 18.15 -6.80
N ASP A 19 11.57 16.95 -6.88
CA ASP A 19 11.96 16.30 -8.14
C ASP A 19 12.01 14.79 -7.98
N ILE A 20 10.84 14.15 -7.93
CA ILE A 20 10.76 12.71 -7.75
C ILE A 20 10.83 12.00 -9.09
N ASN A 21 11.78 11.09 -9.18
CA ASN A 21 11.95 10.16 -10.28
C ASN A 21 11.96 8.75 -9.72
N LEU A 22 11.09 7.86 -10.23
CA LEU A 22 10.97 6.48 -9.77
C LEU A 22 10.48 5.60 -10.91
N GLU A 23 11.10 4.46 -11.08
CA GLU A 23 10.64 3.43 -12.01
C GLU A 23 10.34 2.15 -11.23
N ILE A 24 9.20 1.52 -11.51
CA ILE A 24 8.77 0.27 -10.91
C ILE A 24 8.56 -0.74 -12.01
N ASN A 25 9.35 -1.80 -12.02
CA ASN A 25 9.23 -2.90 -12.95
C ASN A 25 8.41 -4.05 -12.36
N LYS A 26 8.00 -4.99 -13.21
CA LYS A 26 7.23 -6.14 -12.78
C LYS A 26 8.09 -7.06 -11.88
N GLY A 27 7.51 -7.49 -10.76
CA GLY A 27 8.17 -8.39 -9.81
C GLY A 27 9.19 -7.72 -8.90
N GLU A 28 9.18 -6.40 -8.80
CA GLU A 28 10.05 -5.67 -7.89
C GLU A 28 9.37 -5.40 -6.54
N CYS A 29 10.17 -5.44 -5.48
CA CYS A 29 9.79 -5.00 -4.14
C CYS A 29 10.64 -3.79 -3.75
N LEU A 30 10.03 -2.61 -3.65
CA LEU A 30 10.71 -1.38 -3.33
C LEU A 30 10.44 -0.97 -1.88
N TYR A 31 11.48 -0.53 -1.20
CA TYR A 31 11.39 0.10 0.11
C TYR A 31 11.66 1.59 0.01
N ILE A 32 10.75 2.41 0.51
CA ILE A 32 10.90 3.86 0.59
C ILE A 32 10.85 4.27 2.05
N HIS A 33 11.98 4.72 2.58
CA HIS A 33 12.04 5.20 3.95
C HIS A 33 12.33 6.70 4.02
N GLY A 34 12.22 7.25 5.20
CA GLY A 34 12.43 8.67 5.47
C GLY A 34 11.63 9.13 6.67
N LYS A 35 11.98 10.29 7.19
CA LYS A 35 11.35 10.88 8.39
C LYS A 35 9.84 11.04 8.22
N ASN A 36 9.09 11.03 9.33
CA ASN A 36 7.67 11.33 9.30
C ASN A 36 7.43 12.72 8.70
N GLY A 37 6.44 12.80 7.79
CA GLY A 37 6.13 14.04 7.08
C GLY A 37 7.06 14.38 5.89
N CYS A 38 8.02 13.53 5.52
CA CYS A 38 8.91 13.78 4.36
C CYS A 38 8.21 13.67 3.00
N GLY A 39 6.97 13.14 2.93
CA GLY A 39 6.19 13.09 1.70
C GLY A 39 5.87 11.68 1.17
N LYS A 40 6.17 10.59 1.89
CA LYS A 40 5.89 9.19 1.45
C LYS A 40 4.42 8.98 1.06
N SER A 41 3.50 9.28 1.97
CA SER A 41 2.05 9.19 1.71
C SER A 41 1.60 10.12 0.58
N THR A 42 2.21 11.31 0.47
CA THR A 42 1.92 12.26 -0.62
C THR A 42 2.32 11.66 -1.97
N LEU A 43 3.50 11.04 -2.07
CA LEU A 43 3.96 10.37 -3.28
C LEU A 43 3.00 9.25 -3.67
N PHE A 44 2.60 8.39 -2.73
CA PHE A 44 1.65 7.31 -3.00
C PHE A 44 0.29 7.82 -3.45
N LYS A 45 -0.23 8.87 -2.79
CA LYS A 45 -1.50 9.50 -3.19
C LYS A 45 -1.46 10.06 -4.62
N ILE A 46 -0.32 10.62 -5.04
CA ILE A 46 -0.14 11.10 -6.42
C ILE A 46 -0.09 9.93 -7.39
N ILE A 47 0.67 8.87 -7.09
CA ILE A 47 0.76 7.68 -7.96
C ILE A 47 -0.60 6.98 -8.10
N CYS A 48 -1.40 6.96 -7.04
CA CYS A 48 -2.75 6.37 -7.03
C CYS A 48 -3.85 7.32 -7.55
N ASP A 49 -3.50 8.47 -8.13
CA ASP A 49 -4.43 9.48 -8.66
C ASP A 49 -5.42 10.05 -7.62
N ILE A 50 -5.10 9.95 -6.33
CA ILE A 50 -5.92 10.50 -5.23
C ILE A 50 -5.75 12.02 -5.14
N ILE A 51 -4.54 12.52 -5.38
CA ILE A 51 -4.23 13.95 -5.47
C ILE A 51 -3.42 14.25 -6.72
N GLN A 52 -3.60 15.44 -7.26
CA GLN A 52 -2.85 15.88 -8.46
C GLN A 52 -1.44 16.37 -8.09
N THR A 53 -0.48 16.08 -8.96
CA THR A 53 0.85 16.70 -8.94
C THR A 53 0.79 18.15 -9.43
N ASP A 54 1.75 18.98 -9.04
CA ASP A 54 1.87 20.35 -9.54
C ASP A 54 2.66 20.38 -10.87
N SER A 55 3.60 19.45 -11.07
CA SER A 55 4.31 19.23 -12.32
C SER A 55 4.88 17.82 -12.39
N GLY A 56 5.38 17.42 -13.56
CA GLY A 56 5.87 16.08 -13.85
C GLY A 56 4.80 15.16 -14.43
N THR A 57 5.15 13.92 -14.70
CA THR A 57 4.24 12.93 -15.33
C THR A 57 4.34 11.58 -14.67
N ILE A 58 3.24 10.82 -14.70
CA ILE A 58 3.20 9.42 -14.30
C ILE A 58 2.71 8.62 -15.51
N GLU A 59 3.52 7.67 -15.91
CA GLU A 59 3.20 6.75 -16.99
C GLU A 59 2.90 5.38 -16.39
N LYS A 60 1.70 4.86 -16.64
CA LYS A 60 1.25 3.53 -16.19
C LYS A 60 0.99 2.67 -17.41
N LYS A 61 1.49 1.43 -17.44
CA LYS A 61 1.09 0.49 -18.48
C LYS A 61 -0.41 0.20 -18.39
N PRO A 62 -1.09 -0.07 -19.51
CA PRO A 62 -2.55 -0.28 -19.52
C PRO A 62 -3.02 -1.45 -18.63
N ASP A 63 -2.16 -2.44 -18.41
CA ASP A 63 -2.40 -3.61 -17.59
C ASP A 63 -2.04 -3.42 -16.10
N THR A 64 -1.74 -2.19 -15.69
CA THR A 64 -1.41 -1.89 -14.29
C THR A 64 -2.68 -1.76 -13.47
N TYR A 65 -2.86 -2.69 -12.52
CA TYR A 65 -3.96 -2.71 -11.56
C TYR A 65 -3.43 -2.49 -10.15
N ILE A 66 -3.79 -1.34 -9.57
CA ILE A 66 -3.21 -0.86 -8.32
C ILE A 66 -4.09 -1.25 -7.13
N GLY A 67 -3.45 -1.84 -6.10
CA GLY A 67 -3.97 -1.92 -4.75
C GLY A 67 -3.20 -1.00 -3.82
N ALA A 68 -3.86 -0.40 -2.84
CA ALA A 68 -3.18 0.51 -1.95
C ALA A 68 -3.77 0.52 -0.54
N LEU A 69 -2.89 0.50 0.44
CA LEU A 69 -3.16 0.90 1.81
C LEU A 69 -2.37 2.17 2.10
N ILE A 70 -3.04 3.32 2.10
CA ILE A 70 -2.43 4.63 2.33
C ILE A 70 -3.08 5.26 3.55
N GLU A 71 -2.28 5.57 4.57
CA GLU A 71 -2.74 6.10 5.87
C GLU A 71 -3.76 5.14 6.53
N ASN A 72 -4.95 5.65 6.88
CA ASN A 72 -6.00 4.83 7.48
C ASN A 72 -6.97 4.34 6.40
N PRO A 73 -7.34 3.05 6.41
CA PRO A 73 -8.34 2.53 5.47
C PRO A 73 -9.68 3.27 5.59
N GLY A 74 -10.20 3.73 4.46
CA GLY A 74 -11.46 4.49 4.37
C GLY A 74 -12.71 3.59 4.36
N PHE A 75 -12.89 2.76 5.37
CA PHE A 75 -14.04 1.86 5.47
C PHE A 75 -15.33 2.59 5.93
N ILE A 76 -16.47 2.01 5.57
CA ILE A 76 -17.78 2.39 6.10
C ILE A 76 -17.88 1.85 7.53
N GLU A 77 -17.67 2.71 8.51
CA GLU A 77 -17.45 2.33 9.91
C GLU A 77 -18.64 1.60 10.56
N ASN A 78 -19.87 1.91 10.14
CA ASN A 78 -21.08 1.29 10.70
C ASN A 78 -21.46 -0.03 10.01
N GLU A 79 -20.63 -0.50 9.10
CA GLU A 79 -20.82 -1.77 8.38
C GLU A 79 -19.80 -2.82 8.84
N SER A 80 -20.10 -4.11 8.57
CA SER A 80 -19.23 -5.23 8.89
C SER A 80 -18.00 -5.28 7.98
N LEU A 81 -16.98 -6.08 8.35
CA LEU A 81 -15.83 -6.37 7.49
C LEU A 81 -16.28 -6.94 6.14
N ARG A 82 -17.15 -7.95 6.19
CA ARG A 82 -17.71 -8.59 5.00
C ARG A 82 -18.32 -7.57 4.05
N PHE A 83 -19.25 -6.74 4.54
CA PHE A 83 -19.89 -5.71 3.73
C PHE A 83 -18.87 -4.79 3.05
N ASN A 84 -17.88 -4.30 3.81
CA ASN A 84 -16.86 -3.41 3.26
C ASN A 84 -16.03 -4.06 2.16
N LEU A 85 -15.56 -5.30 2.36
CA LEU A 85 -14.73 -5.99 1.37
C LEU A 85 -15.54 -6.37 0.12
N GLU A 86 -16.77 -6.87 0.28
CA GLU A 86 -17.70 -7.14 -0.83
C GLU A 86 -18.02 -5.88 -1.63
N PHE A 87 -18.34 -4.77 -0.94
CA PHE A 87 -18.64 -3.50 -1.58
C PHE A 87 -17.48 -2.99 -2.42
N LEU A 88 -16.26 -2.97 -1.86
CA LEU A 88 -15.07 -2.49 -2.57
C LEU A 88 -14.73 -3.37 -3.78
N ALA A 89 -14.74 -4.69 -3.62
CA ALA A 89 -14.47 -5.61 -4.72
C ALA A 89 -15.54 -5.57 -5.82
N SER A 90 -16.79 -5.23 -5.48
CA SER A 90 -17.87 -5.10 -6.44
C SER A 90 -17.71 -3.91 -7.39
N ILE A 91 -17.05 -2.84 -6.94
CA ILE A 91 -16.80 -1.62 -7.75
C ILE A 91 -15.99 -1.96 -9.00
N ASN A 92 -15.00 -2.85 -8.85
CA ASN A 92 -14.10 -3.25 -9.94
C ASN A 92 -14.52 -4.57 -10.61
N HIS A 93 -15.62 -5.19 -10.18
CA HIS A 93 -16.09 -6.49 -10.65
C HIS A 93 -15.09 -7.64 -10.43
N HIS A 94 -14.25 -7.54 -9.39
CA HIS A 94 -13.22 -8.53 -9.05
C HIS A 94 -13.51 -9.27 -7.74
N TYR A 95 -14.78 -9.38 -7.36
CA TYR A 95 -15.17 -10.08 -6.14
C TYR A 95 -14.85 -11.57 -6.22
N ASN A 96 -14.02 -12.03 -5.27
CA ASN A 96 -13.69 -13.44 -5.07
C ASN A 96 -13.79 -13.76 -3.57
N GLU A 97 -14.92 -14.34 -3.16
CA GLU A 97 -15.20 -14.65 -1.76
C GLU A 97 -14.18 -15.63 -1.15
N GLU A 98 -13.79 -16.66 -1.89
CA GLU A 98 -12.83 -17.67 -1.42
C GLU A 98 -11.48 -17.00 -1.06
N ARG A 99 -10.97 -16.18 -1.96
CA ARG A 99 -9.73 -15.43 -1.75
C ARG A 99 -9.82 -14.47 -0.56
N ILE A 100 -10.93 -13.76 -0.40
CA ILE A 100 -11.14 -12.84 0.73
C ILE A 100 -11.19 -13.61 2.04
N ARG A 101 -11.88 -14.75 2.09
CA ARG A 101 -11.95 -15.61 3.29
C ARG A 101 -10.58 -16.16 3.67
N GLU A 102 -9.77 -16.60 2.69
CA GLU A 102 -8.39 -17.04 2.95
C GLU A 102 -7.55 -15.93 3.58
N LEU A 103 -7.61 -14.71 3.04
CA LEU A 103 -6.90 -13.55 3.58
C LEU A 103 -7.39 -13.19 4.99
N CYS A 104 -8.69 -13.22 5.24
CA CYS A 104 -9.25 -12.99 6.57
C CYS A 104 -8.77 -14.05 7.56
N HIS A 105 -8.77 -15.31 7.17
CA HIS A 105 -8.28 -16.40 8.00
C HIS A 105 -6.78 -16.25 8.32
N MET A 106 -5.97 -15.89 7.33
CA MET A 106 -4.53 -15.64 7.50
C MET A 106 -4.25 -14.58 8.58
N TYR A 107 -5.06 -13.53 8.66
CA TYR A 107 -4.94 -12.45 9.65
C TYR A 107 -5.79 -12.63 10.90
N SER A 108 -6.39 -13.82 11.10
CA SER A 108 -7.28 -14.13 12.23
C SER A 108 -8.45 -13.13 12.36
N LEU A 109 -8.98 -12.65 11.23
CA LEU A 109 -10.20 -11.87 11.17
C LEU A 109 -11.39 -12.75 10.79
N ASP A 110 -12.46 -12.69 11.59
CA ASP A 110 -13.70 -13.39 11.28
C ASP A 110 -14.50 -12.64 10.20
N TYR A 111 -14.50 -13.21 8.99
CA TYR A 111 -15.19 -12.64 7.83
C TYR A 111 -16.72 -12.55 8.02
N ASP A 112 -17.31 -13.50 8.72
CA ASP A 112 -18.76 -13.57 8.95
C ASP A 112 -19.21 -12.84 10.23
N CYS A 113 -18.26 -12.22 10.97
CA CYS A 113 -18.58 -11.47 12.16
C CYS A 113 -19.48 -10.27 11.84
N SER A 114 -20.61 -10.16 12.57
CA SER A 114 -21.56 -9.05 12.41
C SER A 114 -21.08 -7.75 13.07
N SER A 115 -19.95 -7.76 13.79
CA SER A 115 -19.38 -6.57 14.40
C SER A 115 -19.01 -5.54 13.34
N THR A 116 -19.36 -4.29 13.60
CA THR A 116 -19.01 -3.19 12.68
C THR A 116 -17.57 -2.77 12.83
N LEU A 117 -16.97 -2.23 11.76
CA LEU A 117 -15.57 -1.78 11.76
C LEU A 117 -15.29 -0.65 12.76
N LYS A 118 -16.32 0.07 13.19
CA LYS A 118 -16.23 1.05 14.28
C LYS A 118 -15.67 0.44 15.57
N ASN A 119 -15.96 -0.84 15.82
CA ASN A 119 -15.54 -1.56 17.02
C ASN A 119 -14.17 -2.25 16.87
N TYR A 120 -13.56 -2.17 15.69
CA TYR A 120 -12.25 -2.80 15.45
C TYR A 120 -11.13 -1.99 16.10
N SER A 121 -10.15 -2.69 16.66
CA SER A 121 -8.90 -2.09 17.11
C SER A 121 -8.12 -1.50 15.93
N VAL A 122 -7.11 -0.68 16.23
CA VAL A 122 -6.21 -0.14 15.19
C VAL A 122 -5.58 -1.28 14.38
N GLY A 123 -5.06 -2.31 15.05
CA GLY A 123 -4.47 -3.47 14.39
C GLY A 123 -5.46 -4.26 13.54
N MET A 124 -6.71 -4.47 13.99
CA MET A 124 -7.74 -5.13 13.19
C MET A 124 -8.11 -4.32 11.94
N ARG A 125 -8.20 -2.99 12.06
CA ARG A 125 -8.43 -2.11 10.89
C ARG A 125 -7.27 -2.16 9.92
N GLN A 126 -6.05 -2.20 10.42
CA GLN A 126 -4.84 -2.31 9.62
C GLN A 126 -4.83 -3.63 8.83
N LYS A 127 -5.11 -4.76 9.48
CA LYS A 127 -5.26 -6.08 8.84
C LYS A 127 -6.31 -6.03 7.73
N ALA A 128 -7.48 -5.45 8.00
CA ALA A 128 -8.53 -5.27 6.99
C ALA A 128 -8.06 -4.42 5.79
N GLY A 129 -7.29 -3.36 6.04
CA GLY A 129 -6.70 -2.52 4.99
C GLY A 129 -5.66 -3.24 4.14
N ILE A 130 -4.85 -4.10 4.76
CA ILE A 130 -3.90 -4.96 4.03
C ILE A 130 -4.68 -5.92 3.13
N ILE A 131 -5.71 -6.58 3.65
CA ILE A 131 -6.57 -7.49 2.88
C ILE A 131 -7.16 -6.76 1.67
N GLN A 132 -7.76 -5.59 1.88
CA GLN A 132 -8.35 -4.78 0.82
C GLN A 132 -7.34 -4.43 -0.29
N ALA A 133 -6.08 -4.18 0.05
CA ALA A 133 -5.06 -3.82 -0.93
C ALA A 133 -4.63 -4.99 -1.84
N VAL A 134 -4.92 -6.26 -1.47
CA VAL A 134 -4.45 -7.45 -2.20
C VAL A 134 -5.55 -8.43 -2.62
N MET A 135 -6.81 -8.17 -2.26
CA MET A 135 -7.91 -9.13 -2.42
C MET A 135 -8.40 -9.30 -3.86
N GLU A 136 -8.18 -8.33 -4.73
CA GLU A 136 -8.69 -8.28 -6.11
C GLU A 136 -7.65 -8.68 -7.17
N ASP A 137 -6.58 -9.34 -6.77
CA ASP A 137 -5.49 -9.75 -7.66
C ASP A 137 -4.70 -8.58 -8.28
N GLN A 138 -4.59 -7.47 -7.56
CA GLN A 138 -3.78 -6.32 -7.95
C GLN A 138 -2.35 -6.75 -8.29
N ASN A 139 -1.73 -6.11 -9.29
CA ASN A 139 -0.38 -6.44 -9.74
C ASN A 139 0.68 -5.42 -9.36
N LEU A 140 0.25 -4.25 -8.85
CA LEU A 140 1.10 -3.22 -8.25
C LEU A 140 0.46 -2.76 -6.94
N ILE A 141 1.16 -2.96 -5.83
CA ILE A 141 0.59 -2.75 -4.49
C ILE A 141 1.42 -1.74 -3.72
N PHE A 142 0.75 -0.76 -3.12
CA PHE A 142 1.37 0.25 -2.27
C PHE A 142 0.95 0.08 -0.82
N PHE A 143 1.93 0.01 0.08
CA PHE A 143 1.71 -0.07 1.50
C PHE A 143 2.38 1.11 2.22
N ASP A 144 1.59 1.97 2.86
CA ASP A 144 2.06 3.09 3.65
C ASP A 144 1.92 2.75 5.15
N GLU A 145 3.06 2.61 5.83
CA GLU A 145 3.18 2.20 7.24
C GLU A 145 2.33 0.93 7.55
N PRO A 146 2.51 -0.18 6.80
CA PRO A 146 1.60 -1.34 6.86
C PRO A 146 1.59 -2.05 8.20
N THR A 147 2.65 -1.98 8.99
CA THR A 147 2.80 -2.70 10.26
C THR A 147 2.30 -1.91 11.46
N ARG A 148 1.80 -0.69 11.24
CA ARG A 148 1.31 0.17 12.32
C ARG A 148 0.19 -0.51 13.13
N GLY A 149 0.46 -0.76 14.41
CA GLY A 149 -0.52 -1.36 15.34
C GLY A 149 -0.75 -2.86 15.15
N LEU A 150 0.05 -3.52 14.33
CA LEU A 150 0.09 -4.98 14.24
C LEU A 150 0.89 -5.57 15.40
N ASP A 151 0.49 -6.77 15.82
CA ASP A 151 1.29 -7.62 16.69
C ASP A 151 2.42 -8.32 15.89
N GLU A 152 3.41 -8.86 16.61
CA GLU A 152 4.59 -9.51 15.99
C GLU A 152 4.21 -10.65 15.05
N GLU A 153 3.23 -11.47 15.40
CA GLU A 153 2.75 -12.57 14.56
C GLU A 153 2.18 -12.04 13.23
N SER A 154 1.38 -10.97 13.29
CA SER A 154 0.80 -10.34 12.10
C SER A 154 1.84 -9.66 11.22
N ILE A 155 2.93 -9.13 11.80
CA ILE A 155 4.07 -8.60 11.04
C ILE A 155 4.73 -9.72 10.24
N VAL A 156 5.02 -10.87 10.86
CA VAL A 156 5.60 -12.03 10.17
C VAL A 156 4.68 -12.54 9.05
N ILE A 157 3.36 -12.57 9.29
CA ILE A 157 2.37 -12.91 8.26
C ILE A 157 2.45 -11.93 7.09
N PHE A 158 2.55 -10.62 7.37
CA PHE A 158 2.67 -9.58 6.35
C PHE A 158 3.94 -9.75 5.51
N GLU A 159 5.10 -9.95 6.15
CA GLU A 159 6.39 -10.14 5.46
C GLU A 159 6.36 -11.37 4.53
N ASN A 160 5.83 -12.49 5.01
CA ASN A 160 5.68 -13.71 4.21
C ASN A 160 4.72 -13.51 3.04
N MET A 161 3.59 -12.82 3.25
CA MET A 161 2.66 -12.49 2.20
C MET A 161 3.31 -11.61 1.11
N VAL A 162 4.08 -10.59 1.51
CA VAL A 162 4.80 -9.71 0.57
C VAL A 162 5.75 -10.54 -0.30
N ASN A 163 6.60 -11.38 0.29
CA ASN A 163 7.54 -12.22 -0.44
C ASN A 163 6.81 -13.16 -1.42
N THR A 164 5.74 -13.82 -0.96
CA THR A 164 4.92 -14.71 -1.80
C THR A 164 4.30 -13.98 -2.99
N LEU A 165 3.80 -12.76 -2.78
CA LEU A 165 3.22 -11.95 -3.86
C LEU A 165 4.27 -11.52 -4.88
N VAL A 166 5.47 -11.14 -4.43
CA VAL A 166 6.60 -10.77 -5.30
C VAL A 166 7.09 -11.96 -6.11
N GLU A 167 7.26 -13.13 -5.48
CA GLU A 167 7.59 -14.40 -6.16
C GLU A 167 6.52 -14.78 -7.19
N GLY A 168 5.25 -14.47 -6.91
CA GLY A 168 4.13 -14.59 -7.86
C GLY A 168 4.13 -13.55 -8.99
N GLY A 169 5.13 -12.67 -9.06
CA GLY A 169 5.30 -11.65 -10.10
C GLY A 169 4.52 -10.36 -9.88
N LYS A 170 3.99 -10.12 -8.68
CA LYS A 170 3.42 -8.82 -8.27
C LYS A 170 4.54 -7.85 -7.98
N SER A 171 4.27 -6.55 -8.10
CA SER A 171 5.21 -5.50 -7.68
C SER A 171 4.68 -4.81 -6.44
N ILE A 172 5.56 -4.57 -5.47
CA ILE A 172 5.16 -4.02 -4.18
C ILE A 172 6.06 -2.83 -3.84
N VAL A 173 5.45 -1.77 -3.32
CA VAL A 173 6.17 -0.61 -2.80
C VAL A 173 5.75 -0.40 -1.35
N ILE A 174 6.69 -0.49 -0.44
CA ILE A 174 6.47 -0.30 0.99
C ILE A 174 7.11 1.02 1.42
N ALA A 175 6.30 1.92 1.95
CA ALA A 175 6.79 3.10 2.65
C ALA A 175 6.66 2.86 4.15
N SER A 176 7.77 2.86 4.88
CA SER A 176 7.76 2.65 6.31
C SER A 176 8.93 3.40 6.97
N HIS A 177 8.76 3.69 8.25
CA HIS A 177 9.82 4.22 9.09
C HIS A 177 10.82 3.10 9.47
N ASP A 178 10.31 1.91 9.76
CA ASP A 178 11.10 0.75 10.15
C ASP A 178 11.23 -0.22 8.98
N CYS A 179 12.45 -0.71 8.75
CA CYS A 179 12.71 -1.75 7.78
C CYS A 179 12.11 -3.09 8.27
N LEU A 180 11.49 -3.82 7.37
CA LEU A 180 10.97 -5.16 7.64
C LEU A 180 12.05 -6.18 7.29
N PRO A 181 12.67 -6.84 8.29
CA PRO A 181 13.92 -7.58 8.10
C PRO A 181 13.78 -8.85 7.25
N HIS A 182 12.57 -9.40 7.13
CA HIS A 182 12.32 -10.62 6.36
C HIS A 182 11.71 -10.36 4.98
N VAL A 183 11.52 -9.09 4.59
CA VAL A 183 11.09 -8.74 3.23
C VAL A 183 12.31 -8.65 2.31
N HIS A 184 12.23 -9.31 1.15
CA HIS A 184 13.29 -9.29 0.13
C HIS A 184 13.10 -8.08 -0.79
N TYR A 185 13.71 -6.96 -0.42
CA TYR A 185 13.67 -5.74 -1.24
C TYR A 185 14.61 -5.84 -2.44
N THR A 186 14.14 -5.40 -3.61
CA THR A 186 14.97 -5.28 -4.83
C THR A 186 15.68 -3.93 -4.89
N HIS A 187 15.04 -2.88 -4.35
CA HIS A 187 15.58 -1.53 -4.31
C HIS A 187 15.17 -0.82 -3.03
N THR A 188 16.04 0.03 -2.54
CA THR A 188 15.79 0.88 -1.37
C THR A 188 16.01 2.34 -1.74
N TYR A 189 15.12 3.19 -1.23
CA TYR A 189 15.15 4.64 -1.47
C TYR A 189 14.95 5.40 -0.18
N LEU A 190 15.78 6.42 0.02
CA LEU A 190 15.57 7.46 1.03
C LEU A 190 14.79 8.62 0.43
N LEU A 191 13.64 8.95 1.00
CA LEU A 191 12.92 10.20 0.69
C LEU A 191 13.30 11.27 1.71
N GLU A 192 14.05 12.25 1.26
CA GLU A 192 14.55 13.33 2.08
C GLU A 192 14.54 14.65 1.31
N GLU A 193 14.13 15.74 1.96
CA GLU A 193 14.05 17.08 1.37
C GLU A 193 13.34 17.14 0.01
N GLY A 194 12.26 16.35 -0.11
CA GLY A 194 11.46 16.28 -1.33
C GLY A 194 12.10 15.53 -2.50
N LYS A 195 13.22 14.84 -2.28
CA LYS A 195 13.96 14.08 -3.30
C LYS A 195 14.07 12.61 -2.91
N LEU A 196 14.02 11.75 -3.92
CA LEU A 196 14.20 10.31 -3.76
C LEU A 196 15.63 9.93 -4.13
N LYS A 197 16.37 9.36 -3.20
CA LYS A 197 17.76 8.92 -3.39
C LYS A 197 17.80 7.40 -3.34
N SER A 198 18.38 6.76 -4.35
CA SER A 198 18.66 5.30 -4.30
C SER A 198 19.73 5.02 -3.27
N GLU A 199 19.54 3.96 -2.50
CA GLU A 199 20.53 3.42 -1.58
C GLU A 199 20.89 2.00 -2.01
N ASP A 200 22.18 1.72 -2.13
CA ASP A 200 22.69 0.37 -2.33
C ASP A 200 22.72 -0.35 -0.97
N TYR A 201 22.08 -1.52 -0.90
CA TYR A 201 22.15 -2.44 0.24
C TYR A 201 23.14 -3.56 -0.02
#